data_bbd5efd39c6e88c3716c3a99ec03a6d6
#
_entry.id   bbd5efd39c6e88c3716c3a99ec03a6d6
#
_cell.length_a   1.000
_cell.length_b   1.000
_cell.length_c   1.000
_cell.angle_alpha   90.00
_cell.angle_beta   90.00
_cell.angle_gamma   90.00
#
_symmetry.space_group_name_H-M   'P 1'
#
loop_
_entity.id
_entity.type
_entity.pdbx_description
1 polymer ?
#
loop_
_entity_poly.entity_id
_entity_poly.type
_entity_poly.pdbx_seq_one_letter_code
_entity_poly.pdbx_strand_id
1 'polypeptide(L)'
;MVNNMIRKYDELFDLEKTIAKDLFERVDNPWEVLPLIKDYVLEIIPSLGSDYIKLKDDVYVHKSVKINPSAYIEGPTIICEGTEIRHNAYIRGSVIIGKNCVIGNSTEVKNSILFDGVNCPHFNYVGDSILGENAHTGAGVILSNVRSDKKNVRVESIETNLRKMGAIVGSNAEIGCNSVVCPGTIIGEQTSIYPLTMAKGVIPSNSIVKSTNEIVLKK
;
A
#
# COMPACT_ATOMS: atom_id res chain seq x y z
N MET A 1 10.58 21.62 -20.09
CA MET A 1 10.21 21.90 -18.68
C MET A 1 9.74 20.58 -18.11
N VAL A 2 10.59 19.93 -17.29
CA VAL A 2 10.21 18.69 -16.60
C VAL A 2 9.22 19.14 -15.51
N ASN A 3 7.94 18.85 -15.73
CA ASN A 3 6.92 19.09 -14.71
C ASN A 3 7.39 18.46 -13.39
N ASN A 4 7.26 19.19 -12.29
CA ASN A 4 7.34 18.65 -10.94
C ASN A 4 6.25 17.58 -10.82
N MET A 5 6.60 16.35 -11.16
CA MET A 5 5.69 15.22 -10.99
C MET A 5 5.68 14.82 -9.53
N ILE A 6 4.52 14.46 -9.03
CA ILE A 6 4.23 14.05 -7.66
C ILE A 6 5.24 13.00 -7.20
N ARG A 7 6.15 13.39 -6.32
CA ARG A 7 7.19 12.50 -5.79
C ARG A 7 7.28 12.54 -4.27
N LYS A 8 6.84 13.64 -3.69
CA LYS A 8 6.88 13.83 -2.24
C LYS A 8 5.69 13.13 -1.59
N TYR A 9 5.91 12.58 -0.41
CA TYR A 9 4.85 11.92 0.35
C TYR A 9 3.75 12.87 0.78
N ASP A 10 4.05 14.16 1.01
CA ASP A 10 3.09 15.21 1.39
C ASP A 10 2.12 15.60 0.25
N GLU A 11 2.44 15.24 -0.99
CA GLU A 11 1.56 15.39 -2.16
C GLU A 11 0.69 14.14 -2.41
N LEU A 12 0.92 13.06 -1.65
CA LEU A 12 0.25 11.76 -1.82
C LEU A 12 -0.56 11.34 -0.61
N PHE A 13 -0.13 11.75 0.61
CA PHE A 13 -0.64 11.21 1.85
C PHE A 13 -0.80 12.30 2.92
N ASP A 14 -1.85 12.19 3.72
CA ASP A 14 -1.89 12.80 5.05
C ASP A 14 -1.21 11.83 6.05
N LEU A 15 -0.02 12.18 6.53
CA LEU A 15 0.74 11.32 7.44
C LEU A 15 0.09 11.17 8.83
N GLU A 16 -0.91 11.98 9.18
CA GLU A 16 -1.70 11.79 10.41
C GLU A 16 -2.65 10.57 10.31
N LYS A 17 -2.76 9.96 9.13
CA LYS A 17 -3.58 8.78 8.85
C LYS A 17 -2.80 7.46 8.87
N THR A 18 -1.65 7.45 9.50
CA THR A 18 -0.84 6.23 9.70
C THR A 18 -0.02 6.32 10.97
N ILE A 19 0.19 5.18 11.62
CA ILE A 19 1.15 5.07 12.74
C ILE A 19 2.61 5.06 12.25
N ALA A 20 2.83 5.05 10.94
CA ALA A 20 4.16 5.03 10.33
C ALA A 20 4.69 6.43 9.99
N LYS A 21 4.08 7.50 10.48
CA LYS A 21 4.46 8.89 10.21
C LYS A 21 5.97 9.12 10.36
N ASP A 22 6.53 8.77 11.51
CA ASP A 22 7.94 9.00 11.81
C ASP A 22 8.88 8.26 10.84
N LEU A 23 8.43 7.16 10.23
CA LEU A 23 9.21 6.44 9.22
C LEU A 23 9.32 7.27 7.94
N PHE A 24 8.23 7.91 7.50
CA PHE A 24 8.25 8.77 6.32
C PHE A 24 9.11 10.02 6.52
N GLU A 25 9.20 10.54 7.74
CA GLU A 25 10.05 11.69 8.07
C GLU A 25 11.57 11.39 8.00
N ARG A 26 11.95 10.10 7.91
CA ARG A 26 13.36 9.65 7.80
C ARG A 26 13.86 9.57 6.36
N VAL A 27 13.00 9.81 5.37
CA VAL A 27 13.31 9.58 3.95
C VAL A 27 12.85 10.74 3.07
N ASP A 28 13.47 10.88 1.91
CA ASP A 28 13.11 11.93 0.93
C ASP A 28 12.02 11.46 -0.04
N ASN A 29 12.03 10.19 -0.42
CA ASN A 29 11.07 9.63 -1.36
C ASN A 29 10.23 8.53 -0.71
N PRO A 30 8.93 8.43 -1.02
CA PRO A 30 8.03 7.50 -0.34
C PRO A 30 8.43 6.02 -0.47
N TRP A 31 9.08 5.62 -1.55
CA TRP A 31 9.51 4.22 -1.72
C TRP A 31 10.71 3.83 -0.85
N GLU A 32 11.44 4.79 -0.32
CA GLU A 32 12.62 4.54 0.52
C GLU A 32 12.24 3.94 1.89
N VAL A 33 10.98 4.04 2.30
CA VAL A 33 10.50 3.38 3.51
C VAL A 33 10.39 1.86 3.35
N LEU A 34 10.22 1.34 2.12
CA LEU A 34 9.96 -0.09 1.89
C LEU A 34 11.01 -1.03 2.49
N PRO A 35 12.32 -0.79 2.35
CA PRO A 35 13.33 -1.63 3.01
C PRO A 35 13.40 -1.47 4.51
N LEU A 36 12.79 -0.42 5.07
CA LEU A 36 12.85 -0.08 6.49
C LEU A 36 11.65 -0.58 7.29
N ILE A 37 10.56 -1.02 6.62
CA ILE A 37 9.29 -1.39 7.27
C ILE A 37 9.50 -2.46 8.34
N LYS A 38 10.29 -3.49 8.05
CA LYS A 38 10.54 -4.59 8.98
C LYS A 38 11.08 -4.10 10.32
N ASP A 39 12.16 -3.35 10.26
CA ASP A 39 12.87 -2.89 11.45
C ASP A 39 12.05 -1.84 12.21
N TYR A 40 11.34 -0.98 11.47
CA TYR A 40 10.45 0.00 12.05
C TYR A 40 9.26 -0.63 12.80
N VAL A 41 8.65 -1.67 12.26
CA VAL A 41 7.58 -2.41 12.96
C VAL A 41 8.10 -2.95 14.30
N LEU A 42 9.29 -3.56 14.31
CA LEU A 42 9.91 -4.08 15.53
C LEU A 42 10.26 -2.95 16.51
N GLU A 43 10.69 -1.79 16.01
CA GLU A 43 11.03 -0.60 16.80
C GLU A 43 9.82 -0.06 17.57
N ILE A 44 8.65 0.04 16.90
CA ILE A 44 7.46 0.68 17.47
C ILE A 44 6.58 -0.26 18.30
N ILE A 45 6.72 -1.58 18.19
CA ILE A 45 5.97 -2.55 18.99
C ILE A 45 5.99 -2.24 20.49
N PRO A 46 7.13 -1.91 21.14
CA PRO A 46 7.16 -1.60 22.58
C PRO A 46 6.39 -0.34 22.96
N SER A 47 6.13 0.57 22.03
CA SER A 47 5.40 1.82 22.26
C SER A 47 3.88 1.70 22.01
N LEU A 48 3.41 0.55 21.52
CA LEU A 48 1.99 0.32 21.32
C LEU A 48 1.24 0.35 22.66
N GLY A 49 0.08 1.01 22.67
CA GLY A 49 -0.76 1.13 23.86
C GLY A 49 -1.35 -0.22 24.31
N SER A 50 -1.92 -0.24 25.51
CA SER A 50 -2.54 -1.42 26.15
C SER A 50 -3.72 -2.03 25.37
N ASP A 51 -4.19 -1.34 24.34
CA ASP A 51 -5.25 -1.83 23.45
C ASP A 51 -4.74 -2.75 22.35
N TYR A 52 -3.41 -2.89 22.22
CA TYR A 52 -2.79 -3.86 21.32
C TYR A 52 -2.43 -5.15 22.05
N ILE A 53 -2.78 -6.27 21.45
CA ILE A 53 -2.49 -7.62 21.97
C ILE A 53 -1.52 -8.34 21.05
N LYS A 54 -0.61 -9.09 21.62
CA LYS A 54 0.26 -10.00 20.87
C LYS A 54 -0.54 -11.22 20.43
N LEU A 55 -0.74 -11.37 19.12
CA LEU A 55 -1.44 -12.53 18.54
C LEU A 55 -0.51 -13.74 18.43
N LYS A 56 0.72 -13.52 17.99
CA LYS A 56 1.86 -14.46 17.94
C LYS A 56 3.17 -13.69 17.80
N ASP A 57 4.29 -14.37 17.58
CA ASP A 57 5.59 -13.70 17.49
C ASP A 57 5.60 -12.62 16.43
N ASP A 58 5.96 -11.41 16.89
CA ASP A 58 6.02 -10.16 16.11
C ASP A 58 4.72 -9.77 15.39
N VAL A 59 3.57 -10.31 15.82
CA VAL A 59 2.25 -9.91 15.32
C VAL A 59 1.44 -9.27 16.43
N TYR A 60 1.14 -7.99 16.27
CA TYR A 60 0.38 -7.20 17.22
C TYR A 60 -0.86 -6.62 16.56
N VAL A 61 -1.99 -6.78 17.21
CA VAL A 61 -3.29 -6.34 16.69
C VAL A 61 -4.06 -5.57 17.75
N HIS A 62 -4.75 -4.51 17.33
CA HIS A 62 -5.66 -3.82 18.24
C HIS A 62 -6.83 -4.75 18.64
N LYS A 63 -7.30 -4.68 19.88
CA LYS A 63 -8.33 -5.58 20.44
C LYS A 63 -9.65 -5.58 19.66
N SER A 64 -9.94 -4.54 18.90
CA SER A 64 -11.15 -4.43 18.07
C SER A 64 -11.04 -5.04 16.68
N VAL A 65 -9.83 -5.54 16.29
CA VAL A 65 -9.61 -6.14 14.98
C VAL A 65 -10.41 -7.44 14.86
N LYS A 66 -11.10 -7.59 13.73
CA LYS A 66 -11.82 -8.83 13.42
C LYS A 66 -10.99 -9.68 12.48
N ILE A 67 -10.58 -10.86 12.94
CA ILE A 67 -9.77 -11.79 12.13
C ILE A 67 -10.57 -13.06 11.88
N ASN A 68 -10.75 -13.40 10.61
CA ASN A 68 -11.36 -14.68 10.26
C ASN A 68 -10.38 -15.82 10.59
N PRO A 69 -10.83 -16.96 11.18
CA PRO A 69 -9.96 -18.08 11.54
C PRO A 69 -9.13 -18.68 10.41
N SER A 70 -9.56 -18.54 9.16
CA SER A 70 -8.82 -19.02 8.00
C SER A 70 -7.76 -18.05 7.46
N ALA A 71 -7.68 -16.85 8.01
CA ALA A 71 -6.62 -15.91 7.64
C ALA A 71 -5.28 -16.33 8.23
N TYR A 72 -4.21 -16.15 7.46
CA TYR A 72 -2.85 -16.44 7.91
C TYR A 72 -2.02 -15.14 7.97
N ILE A 73 -1.44 -14.87 9.15
CA ILE A 73 -0.70 -13.62 9.38
C ILE A 73 0.69 -13.98 9.88
N GLU A 74 1.72 -13.49 9.21
CA GLU A 74 3.14 -13.60 9.62
C GLU A 74 3.63 -12.25 10.18
N GLY A 75 4.61 -12.31 11.08
CA GLY A 75 5.29 -11.13 11.60
C GLY A 75 6.53 -10.72 10.78
N PRO A 76 7.08 -9.54 11.05
CA PRO A 76 6.52 -8.52 11.94
C PRO A 76 5.31 -7.80 11.30
N THR A 77 4.24 -7.63 12.06
CA THR A 77 2.99 -7.02 11.55
C THR A 77 2.25 -6.28 12.67
N ILE A 78 1.76 -5.09 12.36
CA ILE A 78 0.84 -4.34 13.22
C ILE A 78 -0.47 -4.11 12.49
N ILE A 79 -1.60 -4.40 13.15
CA ILE A 79 -2.95 -4.17 12.61
C ILE A 79 -3.70 -3.26 13.58
N CYS A 80 -4.14 -2.10 13.07
CA CYS A 80 -4.75 -1.06 13.87
C CYS A 80 -6.26 -1.24 14.05
N GLU A 81 -6.83 -0.37 14.90
CA GLU A 81 -8.21 -0.34 15.35
C GLU A 81 -9.24 -0.51 14.23
N GLY A 82 -10.30 -1.28 14.49
CA GLY A 82 -11.47 -1.41 13.62
C GLY A 82 -11.24 -2.18 12.32
N THR A 83 -10.03 -2.64 12.06
CA THR A 83 -9.68 -3.34 10.82
C THR A 83 -10.27 -4.76 10.78
N GLU A 84 -10.66 -5.19 9.58
CA GLU A 84 -11.23 -6.50 9.30
C GLU A 84 -10.30 -7.31 8.39
N ILE A 85 -9.85 -8.47 8.87
CA ILE A 85 -9.09 -9.47 8.10
C ILE A 85 -10.02 -10.64 7.78
N ARG A 86 -10.39 -10.76 6.51
CA ARG A 86 -11.38 -11.73 6.05
C ARG A 86 -10.76 -13.09 5.78
N HIS A 87 -11.60 -14.06 5.42
CA HIS A 87 -11.21 -15.44 5.19
C HIS A 87 -10.15 -15.56 4.10
N ASN A 88 -9.20 -16.47 4.31
CA ASN A 88 -8.09 -16.77 3.41
C ASN A 88 -7.17 -15.58 3.06
N ALA A 89 -7.26 -14.47 3.79
CA ALA A 89 -6.27 -13.40 3.65
C ALA A 89 -4.89 -13.90 4.10
N TYR A 90 -3.85 -13.53 3.35
CA TYR A 90 -2.47 -13.89 3.67
C TYR A 90 -1.61 -12.64 3.88
N ILE A 91 -1.22 -12.37 5.12
CA ILE A 91 -0.33 -11.27 5.48
C ILE A 91 1.05 -11.84 5.78
N ARG A 92 2.04 -11.50 4.94
CA ARG A 92 3.38 -12.12 4.91
C ARG A 92 4.43 -11.39 5.72
N GLY A 93 4.03 -10.50 6.61
CA GLY A 93 4.97 -9.76 7.45
C GLY A 93 5.63 -8.55 6.79
N SER A 94 6.33 -7.79 7.62
CA SER A 94 6.79 -6.43 7.31
C SER A 94 5.62 -5.55 6.87
N VAL A 95 4.52 -5.56 7.66
CA VAL A 95 3.25 -4.93 7.27
C VAL A 95 2.72 -4.05 8.41
N ILE A 96 2.30 -2.85 8.05
CA ILE A 96 1.48 -1.98 8.89
C ILE A 96 0.13 -1.79 8.21
N ILE A 97 -0.95 -2.12 8.92
CA ILE A 97 -2.33 -1.91 8.46
C ILE A 97 -2.98 -0.89 9.38
N GLY A 98 -3.39 0.23 8.82
CA GLY A 98 -4.03 1.34 9.51
C GLY A 98 -5.39 0.99 10.09
N LYS A 99 -6.12 2.00 10.57
CA LYS A 99 -7.44 1.85 11.18
C LYS A 99 -8.51 1.63 10.13
N ASN A 100 -9.57 0.89 10.51
CA ASN A 100 -10.77 0.70 9.69
C ASN A 100 -10.49 0.17 8.27
N CYS A 101 -9.41 -0.57 8.09
CA CYS A 101 -9.07 -1.20 6.81
C CYS A 101 -9.84 -2.49 6.60
N VAL A 102 -9.93 -2.92 5.35
CA VAL A 102 -10.46 -4.24 4.98
C VAL A 102 -9.43 -4.98 4.15
N ILE A 103 -8.92 -6.10 4.68
CA ILE A 103 -8.13 -7.06 3.91
C ILE A 103 -9.03 -8.25 3.63
N GLY A 104 -9.50 -8.31 2.40
CA GLY A 104 -10.61 -9.19 2.05
C GLY A 104 -10.20 -10.60 1.65
N ASN A 105 -11.18 -11.29 1.10
CA ASN A 105 -11.01 -12.69 0.74
C ASN A 105 -9.81 -12.91 -0.17
N SER A 106 -8.92 -13.84 0.24
CA SER A 106 -7.77 -14.29 -0.56
C SER A 106 -6.87 -13.16 -1.05
N THR A 107 -6.80 -12.08 -0.29
CA THR A 107 -5.89 -10.97 -0.55
C THR A 107 -4.54 -11.26 0.11
N GLU A 108 -3.46 -11.10 -0.65
CA GLU A 108 -2.10 -11.21 -0.13
C GLU A 108 -1.49 -9.83 0.07
N VAL A 109 -0.95 -9.57 1.27
CA VAL A 109 -0.24 -8.33 1.62
C VAL A 109 1.15 -8.67 2.13
N LYS A 110 2.16 -7.96 1.62
CA LYS A 110 3.55 -8.22 1.96
C LYS A 110 4.40 -6.95 1.88
N ASN A 111 5.23 -6.71 2.90
CA ASN A 111 6.18 -5.59 2.94
C ASN A 111 5.53 -4.27 2.51
N SER A 112 4.47 -3.87 3.20
CA SER A 112 3.59 -2.77 2.77
C SER A 112 3.06 -1.97 3.95
N ILE A 113 2.75 -0.71 3.68
CA ILE A 113 2.06 0.18 4.62
C ILE A 113 0.71 0.55 4.00
N LEU A 114 -0.36 0.22 4.71
CA LEU A 114 -1.72 0.60 4.36
C LEU A 114 -2.18 1.64 5.39
N PHE A 115 -2.55 2.82 4.92
CA PHE A 115 -3.05 3.90 5.76
C PHE A 115 -4.49 3.62 6.22
N ASP A 116 -5.06 4.49 7.03
CA ASP A 116 -6.41 4.33 7.56
C ASP A 116 -7.44 4.22 6.42
N GLY A 117 -8.44 3.35 6.59
CA GLY A 117 -9.55 3.20 5.65
C GLY A 117 -9.24 2.45 4.35
N VAL A 118 -8.01 1.95 4.16
CA VAL A 118 -7.66 1.20 2.93
C VAL A 118 -8.50 -0.05 2.77
N ASN A 119 -9.02 -0.26 1.55
CA ASN A 119 -9.84 -1.41 1.20
C ASN A 119 -9.20 -2.23 0.07
N CYS A 120 -8.79 -3.46 0.41
CA CYS A 120 -8.32 -4.49 -0.54
C CYS A 120 -9.20 -5.72 -0.40
N PRO A 121 -10.48 -5.68 -0.90
CA PRO A 121 -11.52 -6.59 -0.42
C PRO A 121 -11.53 -7.98 -1.06
N HIS A 122 -10.94 -8.19 -2.24
CA HIS A 122 -11.11 -9.43 -3.00
C HIS A 122 -9.93 -9.76 -3.90
N PHE A 123 -9.26 -10.89 -3.65
CA PHE A 123 -8.26 -11.48 -4.57
C PHE A 123 -7.17 -10.49 -5.00
N ASN A 124 -6.72 -9.64 -4.10
CA ASN A 124 -5.71 -8.64 -4.42
C ASN A 124 -4.31 -9.16 -4.11
N TYR A 125 -3.30 -8.65 -4.84
CA TYR A 125 -1.90 -8.77 -4.45
C TYR A 125 -1.33 -7.38 -4.16
N VAL A 126 -0.90 -7.17 -2.93
CA VAL A 126 -0.30 -5.92 -2.44
C VAL A 126 1.10 -6.24 -1.93
N GLY A 127 2.08 -6.11 -2.80
CA GLY A 127 3.48 -6.41 -2.46
C GLY A 127 4.40 -5.22 -2.60
N ASP A 128 5.23 -4.95 -1.58
CA ASP A 128 6.23 -3.88 -1.57
C ASP A 128 5.59 -2.54 -2.00
N SER A 129 4.47 -2.17 -1.34
CA SER A 129 3.61 -1.06 -1.76
C SER A 129 3.18 -0.19 -0.59
N ILE A 130 2.77 1.03 -0.89
CA ILE A 130 2.18 1.97 0.06
C ILE A 130 0.82 2.40 -0.49
N LEU A 131 -0.23 2.28 0.34
CA LEU A 131 -1.58 2.71 -0.01
C LEU A 131 -2.03 3.80 0.97
N GLY A 132 -2.33 4.98 0.44
CA GLY A 132 -2.81 6.13 1.20
C GLY A 132 -4.21 5.94 1.75
N GLU A 133 -4.63 6.86 2.59
CA GLU A 133 -5.94 6.85 3.26
C GLU A 133 -7.07 6.59 2.26
N ASN A 134 -8.01 5.70 2.63
CA ASN A 134 -9.16 5.33 1.82
C ASN A 134 -8.86 4.82 0.40
N ALA A 135 -7.62 4.49 0.08
CA ALA A 135 -7.33 3.88 -1.22
C ALA A 135 -8.06 2.53 -1.35
N HIS A 136 -8.62 2.28 -2.53
CA HIS A 136 -9.41 1.09 -2.81
C HIS A 136 -8.88 0.33 -4.01
N THR A 137 -8.76 -0.99 -3.86
CA THR A 137 -8.43 -1.91 -4.94
C THR A 137 -9.64 -2.78 -5.28
N GLY A 138 -10.18 -2.64 -6.47
CA GLY A 138 -11.23 -3.53 -6.97
C GLY A 138 -10.80 -5.00 -6.99
N ALA A 139 -11.74 -5.91 -7.18
CA ALA A 139 -11.45 -7.34 -7.19
C ALA A 139 -10.38 -7.71 -8.24
N GLY A 140 -9.42 -8.53 -7.84
CA GLY A 140 -8.38 -9.03 -8.75
C GLY A 140 -7.28 -8.02 -9.11
N VAL A 141 -7.18 -6.89 -8.43
CA VAL A 141 -6.10 -5.92 -8.66
C VAL A 141 -4.77 -6.50 -8.20
N ILE A 142 -3.75 -6.34 -9.04
CA ILE A 142 -2.38 -6.78 -8.79
C ILE A 142 -1.44 -5.57 -8.76
N LEU A 143 -0.81 -5.30 -7.63
CA LEU A 143 0.31 -4.38 -7.54
C LEU A 143 1.61 -5.16 -7.79
N SER A 144 2.01 -5.26 -9.05
CA SER A 144 3.19 -6.04 -9.45
C SER A 144 4.47 -5.38 -8.94
N ASN A 145 5.32 -6.14 -8.25
CA ASN A 145 6.49 -5.61 -7.54
C ASN A 145 7.84 -6.01 -8.13
N VAL A 146 7.87 -6.82 -9.19
CA VAL A 146 9.12 -7.28 -9.82
C VAL A 146 9.07 -7.02 -11.32
N ARG A 147 10.11 -6.39 -11.83
CA ARG A 147 10.30 -6.21 -13.28
C ARG A 147 10.60 -7.55 -13.96
N SER A 148 10.08 -7.74 -15.17
CA SER A 148 10.33 -8.97 -15.97
C SER A 148 11.79 -9.16 -16.33
N ASP A 149 12.56 -8.05 -16.53
CA ASP A 149 13.99 -8.07 -16.83
C ASP A 149 14.87 -8.26 -15.57
N LYS A 150 14.27 -8.42 -14.40
CA LYS A 150 14.95 -8.61 -13.12
C LYS A 150 15.93 -7.49 -12.72
N LYS A 151 15.85 -6.32 -13.32
CA LYS A 151 16.60 -5.12 -12.92
C LYS A 151 15.92 -4.41 -11.74
N ASN A 152 16.63 -3.44 -11.16
CA ASN A 152 16.05 -2.58 -10.16
C ASN A 152 14.84 -1.81 -10.72
N VAL A 153 13.88 -1.54 -9.86
CA VAL A 153 12.71 -0.75 -10.23
C VAL A 153 13.12 0.71 -10.38
N ARG A 154 12.49 1.40 -11.30
CA ARG A 154 12.67 2.83 -11.53
C ARG A 154 11.35 3.55 -11.39
N VAL A 155 11.41 4.76 -10.86
CA VAL A 155 10.31 5.72 -10.91
C VAL A 155 10.71 6.75 -11.95
N GLU A 156 10.15 6.64 -13.16
CA GLU A 156 10.58 7.40 -14.35
C GLU A 156 12.09 7.29 -14.62
N SER A 157 12.82 8.40 -14.50
CA SER A 157 14.28 8.44 -14.68
C SER A 157 15.04 8.12 -13.39
N ILE A 158 14.39 8.05 -12.22
CA ILE A 158 15.03 7.85 -10.93
C ILE A 158 15.26 6.36 -10.69
N GLU A 159 16.49 5.98 -10.39
CA GLU A 159 16.85 4.64 -9.94
C GLU A 159 16.48 4.50 -8.45
N THR A 160 15.61 3.55 -8.10
CA THR A 160 15.20 3.37 -6.70
C THR A 160 16.17 2.51 -5.89
N ASN A 161 17.10 1.82 -6.56
CA ASN A 161 17.96 0.78 -5.99
C ASN A 161 17.21 -0.41 -5.38
N LEU A 162 15.90 -0.51 -5.61
CA LEU A 162 15.05 -1.59 -5.12
C LEU A 162 14.82 -2.64 -6.20
N ARG A 163 15.08 -3.91 -5.87
CA ARG A 163 14.75 -5.06 -6.74
C ARG A 163 13.25 -5.35 -6.77
N LYS A 164 12.56 -4.96 -5.70
CA LYS A 164 11.12 -5.11 -5.54
C LYS A 164 10.52 -3.79 -5.08
N MET A 165 9.56 -3.30 -5.82
CA MET A 165 8.73 -2.16 -5.50
C MET A 165 7.45 -2.31 -6.30
N GLY A 166 6.32 -2.35 -5.63
CA GLY A 166 5.01 -2.37 -6.27
C GLY A 166 4.57 -0.96 -6.67
N ALA A 167 3.58 -0.44 -5.98
CA ALA A 167 3.04 0.87 -6.25
C ALA A 167 2.99 1.76 -5.01
N ILE A 168 3.06 3.05 -5.24
CA ILE A 168 2.69 4.07 -4.27
C ILE A 168 1.34 4.63 -4.71
N VAL A 169 0.30 4.40 -3.92
CA VAL A 169 -1.09 4.76 -4.25
C VAL A 169 -1.52 5.88 -3.31
N GLY A 170 -1.80 7.05 -3.86
CA GLY A 170 -2.23 8.22 -3.11
C GLY A 170 -3.60 8.06 -2.44
N SER A 171 -3.89 8.94 -1.51
CA SER A 171 -5.14 8.92 -0.74
C SER A 171 -6.37 9.01 -1.67
N ASN A 172 -7.44 8.30 -1.30
CA ASN A 172 -8.72 8.28 -2.03
C ASN A 172 -8.61 7.83 -3.52
N ALA A 173 -7.54 7.10 -3.88
CA ALA A 173 -7.42 6.55 -5.22
C ALA A 173 -8.24 5.25 -5.35
N GLU A 174 -8.87 5.07 -6.53
CA GLU A 174 -9.73 3.94 -6.86
C GLU A 174 -9.14 3.14 -8.01
N ILE A 175 -8.81 1.87 -7.80
CA ILE A 175 -8.25 1.00 -8.85
C ILE A 175 -9.30 -0.02 -9.25
N GLY A 176 -9.76 0.08 -10.50
CA GLY A 176 -10.79 -0.79 -11.05
C GLY A 176 -10.41 -2.27 -11.14
N CYS A 177 -11.42 -3.13 -11.10
CA CYS A 177 -11.25 -4.58 -11.06
C CYS A 177 -10.32 -5.12 -12.16
N ASN A 178 -9.53 -6.16 -11.81
CA ASN A 178 -8.61 -6.86 -12.71
C ASN A 178 -7.57 -5.94 -13.39
N SER A 179 -7.30 -4.79 -12.79
CA SER A 179 -6.20 -3.93 -13.25
C SER A 179 -4.86 -4.42 -12.72
N VAL A 180 -3.81 -4.21 -13.51
CA VAL A 180 -2.44 -4.49 -13.11
C VAL A 180 -1.67 -3.19 -13.01
N VAL A 181 -1.13 -2.90 -11.84
CA VAL A 181 -0.24 -1.76 -11.62
C VAL A 181 1.20 -2.25 -11.75
N CYS A 182 1.95 -1.66 -12.66
CA CYS A 182 3.33 -2.04 -12.94
C CYS A 182 4.29 -1.63 -11.81
N PRO A 183 5.42 -2.31 -11.65
CA PRO A 183 6.44 -1.96 -10.65
C PRO A 183 6.92 -0.50 -10.78
N GLY A 184 6.97 0.20 -9.66
CA GLY A 184 7.42 1.59 -9.61
C GLY A 184 6.39 2.62 -10.05
N THR A 185 5.13 2.24 -10.14
CA THR A 185 4.04 3.18 -10.44
C THR A 185 3.70 4.04 -9.22
N ILE A 186 3.53 5.33 -9.44
CA ILE A 186 2.97 6.27 -8.47
C ILE A 186 1.62 6.74 -8.98
N ILE A 187 0.58 6.59 -8.17
CA ILE A 187 -0.78 7.02 -8.47
C ILE A 187 -1.11 8.20 -7.54
N GLY A 188 -1.39 9.36 -8.11
CA GLY A 188 -1.73 10.55 -7.34
C GLY A 188 -3.09 10.42 -6.63
N GLU A 189 -3.31 11.29 -5.65
CA GLU A 189 -4.54 11.32 -4.86
C GLU A 189 -5.80 11.43 -5.73
N GLN A 190 -6.91 10.88 -5.25
CA GLN A 190 -8.23 10.97 -5.89
C GLN A 190 -8.27 10.50 -7.35
N THR A 191 -7.27 9.72 -7.77
CA THR A 191 -7.20 9.17 -9.12
C THR A 191 -8.04 7.91 -9.25
N SER A 192 -8.74 7.77 -10.38
CA SER A 192 -9.52 6.57 -10.69
C SER A 192 -8.91 5.83 -11.88
N ILE A 193 -8.67 4.54 -11.72
CA ILE A 193 -8.21 3.65 -12.80
C ILE A 193 -9.38 2.77 -13.24
N TYR A 194 -9.68 2.77 -14.51
CA TYR A 194 -10.77 1.93 -15.05
C TYR A 194 -10.43 0.44 -14.98
N PRO A 195 -11.44 -0.43 -14.87
CA PRO A 195 -11.21 -1.88 -14.86
C PRO A 195 -10.39 -2.36 -16.08
N LEU A 196 -9.68 -3.49 -15.92
CA LEU A 196 -8.85 -4.11 -16.94
C LEU A 196 -7.73 -3.22 -17.49
N THR A 197 -7.27 -2.26 -16.71
CA THR A 197 -6.23 -1.32 -17.12
C THR A 197 -4.85 -1.76 -16.63
N MET A 198 -3.84 -1.67 -17.50
CA MET A 198 -2.44 -1.72 -17.09
C MET A 198 -1.95 -0.30 -16.80
N ALA A 199 -1.78 0.04 -15.52
CA ALA A 199 -1.28 1.34 -15.08
C ALA A 199 0.25 1.33 -14.91
N LYS A 200 0.94 2.39 -15.34
CA LYS A 200 2.39 2.52 -15.22
C LYS A 200 2.84 3.99 -15.15
N GLY A 201 4.02 4.21 -14.55
CA GLY A 201 4.66 5.53 -14.46
C GLY A 201 4.05 6.38 -13.35
N VAL A 202 4.23 7.68 -13.44
CA VAL A 202 3.66 8.64 -12.48
C VAL A 202 2.36 9.21 -13.03
N ILE A 203 1.26 8.94 -12.34
CA ILE A 203 -0.10 9.34 -12.72
C ILE A 203 -0.49 10.53 -11.83
N PRO A 204 -0.85 11.67 -12.43
CA PRO A 204 -1.20 12.87 -11.66
C PRO A 204 -2.43 12.66 -10.76
N SER A 205 -2.51 13.44 -9.67
CA SER A 205 -3.71 13.52 -8.82
C SER A 205 -4.93 13.96 -9.62
N ASN A 206 -6.12 13.62 -9.13
CA ASN A 206 -7.41 13.97 -9.77
C ASN A 206 -7.52 13.52 -11.22
N SER A 207 -6.96 12.37 -11.55
CA SER A 207 -6.97 11.82 -12.92
C SER A 207 -7.95 10.65 -13.05
N ILE A 208 -8.33 10.39 -14.29
CA ILE A 208 -8.99 9.15 -14.73
C ILE A 208 -8.07 8.46 -15.74
N VAL A 209 -7.62 7.27 -15.41
CA VAL A 209 -6.87 6.40 -16.33
C VAL A 209 -7.86 5.45 -16.98
N LYS A 210 -8.23 5.74 -18.24
CA LYS A 210 -9.19 4.92 -19.00
C LYS A 210 -8.53 3.74 -19.68
N SER A 211 -7.27 3.89 -20.04
CA SER A 211 -6.41 2.85 -20.58
C SER A 211 -4.94 3.20 -20.32
N THR A 212 -4.02 2.31 -20.64
CA THR A 212 -2.57 2.52 -20.44
C THR A 212 -2.04 3.84 -21.03
N ASN A 213 -2.64 4.30 -22.10
CA ASN A 213 -2.19 5.49 -22.86
C ASN A 213 -3.19 6.66 -22.82
N GLU A 214 -4.28 6.53 -22.08
CA GLU A 214 -5.31 7.57 -21.99
C GLU A 214 -5.56 7.98 -20.55
N ILE A 215 -4.95 9.10 -20.18
CA ILE A 215 -5.10 9.73 -18.84
C ILE A 215 -5.75 11.09 -19.06
N VAL A 216 -6.83 11.35 -18.34
CA VAL A 216 -7.54 12.63 -18.36
C VAL A 216 -7.70 13.16 -16.93
N LEU A 217 -7.66 14.48 -16.76
CA LEU A 217 -7.95 15.09 -15.45
C LEU A 217 -9.46 15.02 -15.18
N LYS A 218 -9.85 14.82 -13.94
CA LYS A 218 -11.24 14.95 -13.49
C LYS A 218 -11.67 16.42 -13.62
N LYS A 219 -12.89 16.62 -14.07
CA LYS A 219 -13.51 17.96 -14.18
C LYS A 219 -14.06 18.40 -12.84
#